data_3b519baee1fcb3ed6cbeba1ea6066be2
#
_entry.id   3b519baee1fcb3ed6cbeba1ea6066be2
#
_cell.length_a   1.000
_cell.length_b   1.000
_cell.length_c   1.000
_cell.angle_alpha   90.00
_cell.angle_beta   90.00
_cell.angle_gamma   90.00
#
_symmetry.space_group_name_H-M   'P 1'
#
loop_
_entity.id
_entity.type
_entity.pdbx_description
1 polymer ?
#
loop_
_entity_poly.entity_id
_entity_poly.type
_entity_poly.pdbx_seq_one_letter_code
_entity_poly.pdbx_strand_id
1 'polypeptide(L)'
;MSKVRVQPTARDLAILADLASWGVLSLEQIRRRHFAGLAQSVSSERIAKLHDSGLVCKQRVGILMHHGHPKEIGSVVTLTRAGHALVHFGGHGLQSPRWPKRLNTAELYHDLLLVEVADQLKAKQPGCHVVRSERAISSSLAGLRVPDLVVTVAGTRWAVELELTVKSSARYRQILASYQVQNDYKRVLYVVGSAATAVKIRRLLGEHLAPEASAFGSLGVFTFRSLEEFLGDQAKANSKVTNTQTQILGGENQ
;
A
#
# COMPACT_ATOMS: atom_id res chain seq x y z
N MET A 1 33.10 17.16 -3.20
CA MET A 1 31.85 17.84 -3.56
C MET A 1 31.02 18.05 -2.29
N SER A 2 30.77 19.30 -1.90
CA SER A 2 29.94 19.63 -0.73
C SER A 2 28.50 19.22 -1.01
N LYS A 3 27.92 18.32 -0.19
CA LYS A 3 26.51 17.95 -0.29
C LYS A 3 25.68 19.20 0.02
N VAL A 4 24.85 19.62 -0.90
CA VAL A 4 23.88 20.70 -0.69
C VAL A 4 22.98 20.29 0.47
N ARG A 5 23.10 20.93 1.61
CA ARG A 5 22.25 20.70 2.78
C ARG A 5 20.88 21.34 2.48
N VAL A 6 19.92 20.52 2.08
CA VAL A 6 18.52 20.95 1.96
C VAL A 6 17.92 21.00 3.36
N GLN A 7 17.35 22.13 3.74
CA GLN A 7 16.52 22.21 4.94
C GLN A 7 15.15 21.60 4.59
N PRO A 8 14.74 20.50 5.26
CA PRO A 8 13.46 19.87 4.98
C PRO A 8 12.28 20.77 5.33
N THR A 9 11.33 20.88 4.42
CA THR A 9 10.05 21.56 4.64
C THR A 9 9.05 20.61 5.33
N ALA A 10 7.91 21.12 5.80
CA ALA A 10 6.84 20.29 6.35
C ALA A 10 6.37 19.21 5.35
N ARG A 11 6.30 19.56 4.04
CA ARG A 11 5.97 18.59 2.97
C ARG A 11 7.01 17.49 2.87
N ASP A 12 8.28 17.81 2.96
CA ASP A 12 9.36 16.81 2.90
C ASP A 12 9.27 15.85 4.07
N LEU A 13 9.02 16.35 5.27
CA LEU A 13 8.83 15.51 6.46
C LEU A 13 7.63 14.58 6.28
N ALA A 14 6.53 15.06 5.69
CA ALA A 14 5.38 14.21 5.37
C ALA A 14 5.72 13.11 4.33
N ILE A 15 6.50 13.44 3.29
CA ILE A 15 6.99 12.44 2.32
C ILE A 15 7.89 11.41 2.99
N LEU A 16 8.83 11.85 3.84
CA LEU A 16 9.72 10.95 4.55
C LEU A 16 8.95 10.05 5.54
N ALA A 17 7.93 10.56 6.22
CA ALA A 17 7.05 9.81 7.09
C ALA A 17 6.24 8.74 6.33
N ASP A 18 5.70 9.10 5.17
CA ASP A 18 5.02 8.13 4.28
C ASP A 18 5.99 7.03 3.81
N LEU A 19 7.19 7.40 3.36
CA LEU A 19 8.22 6.44 2.98
C LEU A 19 8.64 5.53 4.15
N ALA A 20 8.68 6.05 5.37
CA ALA A 20 8.94 5.25 6.56
C ALA A 20 7.82 4.23 6.81
N SER A 21 6.57 4.65 6.64
CA SER A 21 5.39 3.81 6.85
C SER A 21 5.24 2.73 5.78
N TRP A 22 5.49 3.06 4.51
CA TRP A 22 5.27 2.17 3.37
C TRP A 22 6.52 1.43 2.91
N GLY A 23 7.70 1.99 3.17
CA GLY A 23 9.00 1.45 2.76
C GLY A 23 9.41 1.85 1.37
N VAL A 24 8.50 1.81 0.43
CA VAL A 24 8.69 2.21 -0.96
C VAL A 24 7.43 2.88 -1.47
N LEU A 25 7.60 3.93 -2.26
CA LEU A 25 6.52 4.58 -3.02
C LEU A 25 6.99 4.79 -4.46
N SER A 26 6.09 4.70 -5.42
CA SER A 26 6.37 5.20 -6.76
C SER A 26 6.37 6.75 -6.76
N LEU A 27 7.08 7.34 -7.72
CA LEU A 27 7.09 8.80 -7.87
C LEU A 27 5.66 9.34 -8.13
N GLU A 28 4.82 8.55 -8.82
CA GLU A 28 3.43 8.90 -9.06
C GLU A 28 2.59 8.88 -7.76
N GLN A 29 2.79 7.91 -6.88
CA GLN A 29 2.15 7.87 -5.57
C GLN A 29 2.54 9.07 -4.71
N ILE A 30 3.83 9.43 -4.69
CA ILE A 30 4.30 10.63 -3.99
C ILE A 30 3.65 11.88 -4.59
N ARG A 31 3.59 11.99 -5.92
CA ARG A 31 2.96 13.13 -6.61
C ARG A 31 1.50 13.28 -6.21
N ARG A 32 0.74 12.22 -6.28
CA ARG A 32 -0.70 12.21 -5.95
C ARG A 32 -0.96 12.59 -4.48
N ARG A 33 -0.14 12.12 -3.56
CA ARG A 33 -0.33 12.31 -2.12
C ARG A 33 0.15 13.67 -1.61
N HIS A 34 1.26 14.18 -2.16
CA HIS A 34 1.94 15.36 -1.59
C HIS A 34 2.02 16.55 -2.54
N PHE A 35 1.70 16.37 -3.83
CA PHE A 35 1.79 17.41 -4.86
C PHE A 35 0.53 17.51 -5.70
N ALA A 36 -0.64 17.11 -5.15
CA ALA A 36 -1.92 17.22 -5.84
C ALA A 36 -2.14 18.65 -6.35
N GLY A 37 -2.55 18.78 -7.62
CA GLY A 37 -2.79 20.08 -8.26
C GLY A 37 -1.52 20.81 -8.73
N LEU A 38 -0.31 20.27 -8.50
CA LEU A 38 0.95 20.86 -8.95
C LEU A 38 1.47 20.14 -10.22
N ALA A 39 2.27 20.87 -11.01
CA ALA A 39 2.93 20.30 -12.19
C ALA A 39 3.86 19.13 -11.78
N GLN A 40 3.99 18.14 -12.66
CA GLN A 40 4.84 16.96 -12.43
C GLN A 40 6.31 17.31 -12.21
N SER A 41 6.82 18.35 -12.85
CA SER A 41 8.19 18.85 -12.68
C SER A 41 8.48 19.20 -11.22
N VAL A 42 7.53 19.84 -10.52
CA VAL A 42 7.69 20.28 -9.12
C VAL A 42 7.98 19.09 -8.20
N SER A 43 7.23 17.99 -8.35
CA SER A 43 7.47 16.78 -7.57
C SER A 43 8.79 16.11 -7.91
N SER A 44 9.12 16.03 -9.20
CA SER A 44 10.36 15.41 -9.69
C SER A 44 11.60 16.15 -9.21
N GLU A 45 11.60 17.51 -9.29
CA GLU A 45 12.67 18.36 -8.81
C GLU A 45 12.85 18.26 -7.29
N ARG A 46 11.73 18.26 -6.55
CA ARG A 46 11.81 18.16 -5.09
C ARG A 46 12.38 16.81 -4.64
N ILE A 47 11.95 15.72 -5.26
CA ILE A 47 12.50 14.38 -4.97
C ILE A 47 13.98 14.31 -5.39
N ALA A 48 14.39 14.93 -6.49
CA ALA A 48 15.80 15.03 -6.85
C ALA A 48 16.61 15.75 -5.77
N LYS A 49 16.14 16.89 -5.26
CA LYS A 49 16.80 17.63 -4.17
C LYS A 49 16.92 16.79 -2.88
N LEU A 50 15.87 16.03 -2.51
CA LEU A 50 15.92 15.11 -1.37
C LEU A 50 16.90 13.95 -1.59
N HIS A 51 17.03 13.47 -2.83
CA HIS A 51 18.00 12.45 -3.22
C HIS A 51 19.43 12.97 -3.12
N ASP A 52 19.70 14.14 -3.69
CA ASP A 52 21.03 14.78 -3.69
C ASP A 52 21.48 15.13 -2.25
N SER A 53 20.53 15.47 -1.37
CA SER A 53 20.81 15.69 0.06
C SER A 53 21.02 14.38 0.85
N GLY A 54 20.82 13.23 0.21
CA GLY A 54 21.00 11.91 0.81
C GLY A 54 19.88 11.46 1.76
N LEU A 55 18.70 12.08 1.71
CA LEU A 55 17.57 11.72 2.55
C LEU A 55 16.73 10.59 1.95
N VAL A 56 16.64 10.50 0.63
CA VAL A 56 15.95 9.42 -0.07
C VAL A 56 16.87 8.80 -1.13
N CYS A 57 16.55 7.57 -1.51
CA CYS A 57 17.13 6.90 -2.68
C CYS A 57 16.05 6.81 -3.76
N LYS A 58 16.32 7.42 -4.93
CA LYS A 58 15.48 7.30 -6.13
C LYS A 58 16.08 6.26 -7.05
N GLN A 59 15.29 5.28 -7.47
CA GLN A 59 15.73 4.21 -8.36
C GLN A 59 14.75 4.05 -9.52
N ARG A 60 15.26 3.97 -10.75
CA ARG A 60 14.47 3.60 -11.91
C ARG A 60 14.31 2.08 -11.94
N VAL A 61 13.07 1.61 -11.95
CA VAL A 61 12.75 0.18 -12.02
C VAL A 61 12.38 -0.22 -13.44
N GLY A 62 11.72 0.66 -14.18
CA GLY A 62 11.23 0.38 -15.52
C GLY A 62 10.03 -0.56 -15.51
N ILE A 63 10.14 -1.67 -16.23
CA ILE A 63 9.08 -2.67 -16.37
C ILE A 63 9.36 -3.84 -15.44
N LEU A 64 8.40 -4.21 -14.63
CA LEU A 64 8.40 -5.45 -13.84
C LEU A 64 7.52 -6.49 -14.51
N MET A 65 7.99 -7.71 -14.57
CA MET A 65 7.17 -8.86 -14.96
C MET A 65 6.36 -9.34 -13.75
N HIS A 66 5.05 -9.29 -13.86
CA HIS A 66 4.15 -9.79 -12.83
C HIS A 66 3.17 -10.80 -13.45
N HIS A 67 3.31 -12.07 -13.08
CA HIS A 67 2.53 -13.19 -13.63
C HIS A 67 2.49 -13.23 -15.17
N GLY A 68 3.64 -13.01 -15.80
CA GLY A 68 3.77 -12.99 -17.25
C GLY A 68 3.29 -11.69 -17.94
N HIS A 69 2.77 -10.73 -17.19
CA HIS A 69 2.35 -9.43 -17.70
C HIS A 69 3.34 -8.34 -17.36
N PRO A 70 3.78 -7.53 -18.32
CA PRO A 70 4.64 -6.39 -18.06
C PRO A 70 3.85 -5.29 -17.34
N LYS A 71 4.43 -4.74 -16.27
CA LYS A 71 3.91 -3.59 -15.53
C LYS A 71 4.97 -2.50 -15.50
N GLU A 72 4.65 -1.37 -16.10
CA GLU A 72 5.52 -0.19 -16.03
C GLU A 72 5.39 0.47 -14.65
N ILE A 73 6.51 0.54 -13.93
CA ILE A 73 6.57 1.13 -12.58
C ILE A 73 7.22 2.51 -12.62
N GLY A 74 8.12 2.75 -13.57
CA GLY A 74 8.86 4.00 -13.66
C GLY A 74 9.91 4.11 -12.57
N SER A 75 9.86 5.18 -11.77
CA SER A 75 10.78 5.40 -10.65
C SER A 75 10.11 5.16 -9.32
N VAL A 76 10.86 4.55 -8.42
CA VAL A 76 10.49 4.35 -7.02
C VAL A 76 11.44 5.10 -6.09
N VAL A 77 10.95 5.41 -4.90
CA VAL A 77 11.66 6.15 -3.87
C VAL A 77 11.60 5.38 -2.57
N THR A 78 12.74 5.27 -1.90
CA THR A 78 12.87 4.68 -0.57
C THR A 78 13.63 5.65 0.34
N LEU A 79 13.53 5.46 1.66
CA LEU A 79 14.36 6.23 2.58
C LEU A 79 15.83 5.80 2.52
N THR A 80 16.75 6.73 2.79
CA THR A 80 18.11 6.43 3.21
C THR A 80 18.17 6.31 4.75
N ARG A 81 19.29 5.84 5.28
CA ARG A 81 19.50 5.81 6.75
C ARG A 81 19.36 7.21 7.37
N ALA A 82 19.84 8.24 6.67
CA ALA A 82 19.74 9.63 7.12
C ALA A 82 18.28 10.12 7.13
N GLY A 83 17.52 9.83 6.07
CA GLY A 83 16.09 10.15 6.02
C GLY A 83 15.28 9.47 7.10
N HIS A 84 15.56 8.18 7.35
CA HIS A 84 14.93 7.44 8.44
C HIS A 84 15.24 8.05 9.81
N ALA A 85 16.51 8.37 10.09
CA ALA A 85 16.92 8.99 11.33
C ALA A 85 16.20 10.34 11.54
N LEU A 86 16.06 11.14 10.50
CA LEU A 86 15.37 12.43 10.57
C LEU A 86 13.90 12.29 11.00
N VAL A 87 13.18 11.31 10.45
CA VAL A 87 11.78 11.05 10.80
C VAL A 87 11.65 10.47 12.20
N HIS A 88 12.54 9.56 12.59
CA HIS A 88 12.50 8.88 13.89
C HIS A 88 12.79 9.85 15.03
N PHE A 89 13.84 10.65 14.93
CA PHE A 89 14.23 11.62 15.96
C PHE A 89 13.40 12.90 15.92
N GLY A 90 12.72 13.19 14.81
CA GLY A 90 11.83 14.34 14.67
C GLY A 90 10.49 14.25 15.39
N GLY A 91 10.24 13.19 16.17
CA GLY A 91 9.02 13.04 16.96
C GLY A 91 7.75 12.76 16.16
N HIS A 92 7.88 12.34 14.90
CA HIS A 92 6.74 12.05 14.01
C HIS A 92 6.02 10.71 14.30
N GLY A 93 6.10 10.22 15.56
CA GLY A 93 5.23 9.16 16.09
C GLY A 93 5.36 7.77 15.44
N LEU A 94 6.36 7.55 14.62
CA LEU A 94 6.58 6.25 14.01
C LEU A 94 7.13 5.27 15.04
N GLN A 95 6.30 4.31 15.45
CA GLN A 95 6.78 3.13 16.16
C GLN A 95 7.83 2.46 15.27
N SER A 96 9.08 2.53 15.71
CA SER A 96 10.29 1.96 15.10
C SER A 96 10.07 1.17 13.80
N PRO A 97 9.96 1.82 12.65
CA PRO A 97 9.83 1.10 11.39
C PRO A 97 11.15 0.37 11.12
N ARG A 98 11.05 -0.92 10.79
CA ARG A 98 12.23 -1.65 10.37
C ARG A 98 12.80 -0.97 9.13
N TRP A 99 14.06 -0.61 9.19
CA TRP A 99 14.80 -0.08 8.05
C TRP A 99 14.74 -1.09 6.88
N PRO A 100 14.25 -0.72 5.69
CA PRO A 100 14.30 -1.60 4.54
C PRO A 100 15.76 -1.75 4.11
N LYS A 101 16.35 -2.92 4.37
CA LYS A 101 17.76 -3.16 4.06
C LYS A 101 18.06 -3.08 2.56
N ARG A 102 17.10 -3.46 1.72
CA ARG A 102 17.21 -3.47 0.26
C ARG A 102 15.83 -3.55 -0.36
N LEU A 103 15.66 -2.90 -1.53
CA LEU A 103 14.46 -3.05 -2.34
C LEU A 103 14.34 -4.51 -2.82
N ASN A 104 13.25 -5.18 -2.44
CA ASN A 104 12.93 -6.51 -2.94
C ASN A 104 12.08 -6.37 -4.20
N THR A 105 12.69 -6.58 -5.37
CA THR A 105 11.99 -6.44 -6.65
C THR A 105 10.88 -7.46 -6.84
N ALA A 106 10.96 -8.64 -6.20
CA ALA A 106 9.92 -9.67 -6.26
C ALA A 106 8.63 -9.24 -5.53
N GLU A 107 8.77 -8.44 -4.47
CA GLU A 107 7.65 -7.94 -3.66
C GLU A 107 7.25 -6.51 -4.04
N LEU A 108 8.06 -5.83 -4.86
CA LEU A 108 7.87 -4.41 -5.16
C LEU A 108 6.48 -4.10 -5.71
N TYR A 109 5.99 -4.92 -6.65
CA TYR A 109 4.67 -4.70 -7.23
C TYR A 109 3.56 -4.87 -6.19
N HIS A 110 3.66 -5.88 -5.34
CA HIS A 110 2.76 -6.09 -4.21
C HIS A 110 2.78 -4.89 -3.25
N ASP A 111 3.98 -4.42 -2.88
CA ASP A 111 4.15 -3.28 -1.97
C ASP A 111 3.53 -1.99 -2.52
N LEU A 112 3.70 -1.71 -3.80
CA LEU A 112 3.08 -0.54 -4.44
C LEU A 112 1.57 -0.66 -4.52
N LEU A 113 1.03 -1.87 -4.79
CA LEU A 113 -0.41 -2.10 -4.80
C LEU A 113 -1.03 -1.98 -3.40
N LEU A 114 -0.33 -2.35 -2.34
CA LEU A 114 -0.81 -2.14 -0.97
C LEU A 114 -1.06 -0.66 -0.67
N VAL A 115 -0.23 0.23 -1.21
CA VAL A 115 -0.44 1.68 -1.11
C VAL A 115 -1.73 2.10 -1.81
N GLU A 116 -1.99 1.59 -3.02
CA GLU A 116 -3.22 1.85 -3.77
C GLU A 116 -4.46 1.34 -3.01
N VAL A 117 -4.38 0.13 -2.47
CA VAL A 117 -5.46 -0.45 -1.67
C VAL A 117 -5.74 0.41 -0.44
N ALA A 118 -4.70 0.87 0.26
CA ALA A 118 -4.85 1.72 1.43
C ALA A 118 -5.48 3.09 1.08
N ASP A 119 -5.07 3.70 -0.04
CA ASP A 119 -5.64 4.97 -0.50
C ASP A 119 -7.12 4.82 -0.85
N GLN A 120 -7.50 3.71 -1.50
CA GLN A 120 -8.90 3.39 -1.80
C GLN A 120 -9.73 3.15 -0.53
N LEU A 121 -9.18 2.45 0.45
CA LEU A 121 -9.85 2.24 1.73
C LEU A 121 -10.15 3.58 2.40
N LYS A 122 -9.18 4.49 2.46
CA LYS A 122 -9.36 5.83 3.02
C LYS A 122 -10.39 6.66 2.25
N ALA A 123 -10.41 6.55 0.92
CA ALA A 123 -11.38 7.25 0.08
C ALA A 123 -12.81 6.73 0.28
N LYS A 124 -12.99 5.39 0.38
CA LYS A 124 -14.31 4.75 0.54
C LYS A 124 -14.82 4.77 1.99
N GLN A 125 -13.93 4.90 2.97
CA GLN A 125 -14.24 4.91 4.40
C GLN A 125 -13.56 6.12 5.07
N PRO A 126 -14.10 7.33 4.90
CA PRO A 126 -13.55 8.53 5.54
C PRO A 126 -13.43 8.31 7.05
N GLY A 127 -12.30 8.71 7.63
CA GLY A 127 -12.02 8.53 9.06
C GLY A 127 -11.49 7.16 9.45
N CYS A 128 -11.29 6.21 8.50
CA CYS A 128 -10.59 4.98 8.81
C CYS A 128 -9.08 5.23 8.99
N HIS A 129 -8.47 4.48 9.91
CA HIS A 129 -7.04 4.43 10.10
C HIS A 129 -6.48 3.17 9.44
N VAL A 130 -5.56 3.34 8.50
CA VAL A 130 -4.93 2.24 7.76
C VAL A 130 -3.46 2.19 8.09
N VAL A 131 -2.97 1.02 8.50
CA VAL A 131 -1.57 0.78 8.88
C VAL A 131 -1.04 -0.43 8.12
N ARG A 132 0.18 -0.34 7.58
CA ARG A 132 0.91 -1.51 7.08
C ARG A 132 1.43 -2.33 8.26
N SER A 133 0.91 -3.54 8.40
CA SER A 133 1.11 -4.34 9.62
C SER A 133 2.54 -4.77 9.85
N GLU A 134 3.24 -5.23 8.82
CA GLU A 134 4.63 -5.67 8.91
C GLU A 134 5.59 -4.61 9.47
N ARG A 135 5.21 -3.33 9.31
CA ARG A 135 6.02 -2.20 9.76
C ARG A 135 5.58 -1.61 11.09
N ALA A 136 4.32 -1.81 11.45
CA ALA A 136 3.72 -1.27 12.66
C ALA A 136 3.68 -2.27 13.81
N ILE A 137 3.62 -3.56 13.51
CA ILE A 137 3.51 -4.61 14.52
C ILE A 137 4.92 -5.15 14.79
N SER A 138 5.39 -4.89 15.98
CA SER A 138 6.65 -5.43 16.48
C SER A 138 6.60 -6.98 16.50
N SER A 139 7.77 -7.60 16.37
CA SER A 139 8.01 -9.05 16.37
C SER A 139 7.57 -9.79 17.64
N SER A 140 6.86 -9.14 18.57
CA SER A 140 6.33 -9.73 19.79
C SER A 140 5.22 -10.77 19.58
N LEU A 141 4.68 -10.86 18.37
CA LEU A 141 3.65 -11.84 18.00
C LEU A 141 4.27 -13.04 17.25
N ALA A 142 5.36 -13.58 17.75
CA ALA A 142 6.00 -14.77 17.19
C ALA A 142 4.96 -15.89 17.04
N GLY A 143 4.75 -16.34 15.81
CA GLY A 143 3.81 -17.41 15.47
C GLY A 143 2.40 -16.95 15.06
N LEU A 144 2.01 -15.69 15.24
CA LEU A 144 0.74 -15.17 14.77
C LEU A 144 0.84 -14.62 13.34
N ARG A 145 -0.26 -14.69 12.60
CA ARG A 145 -0.30 -14.11 11.25
C ARG A 145 -0.36 -12.58 11.34
N VAL A 146 0.53 -11.95 10.62
CA VAL A 146 0.52 -10.50 10.40
C VAL A 146 -0.15 -10.26 9.05
N PRO A 147 -1.33 -9.61 8.99
CA PRO A 147 -1.97 -9.26 7.72
C PRO A 147 -1.16 -8.19 7.00
N ASP A 148 -1.37 -8.03 5.69
CA ASP A 148 -0.69 -6.98 4.92
C ASP A 148 -1.04 -5.58 5.43
N LEU A 149 -2.34 -5.32 5.70
CA LEU A 149 -2.81 -4.07 6.32
C LEU A 149 -3.75 -4.36 7.49
N VAL A 150 -3.73 -3.48 8.48
CA VAL A 150 -4.79 -3.36 9.49
C VAL A 150 -5.56 -2.08 9.25
N VAL A 151 -6.88 -2.18 9.19
CA VAL A 151 -7.79 -1.05 9.06
C VAL A 151 -8.63 -0.95 10.31
N THR A 152 -8.69 0.25 10.89
CA THR A 152 -9.58 0.53 12.02
C THR A 152 -10.67 1.48 11.56
N VAL A 153 -11.93 1.06 11.70
CA VAL A 153 -13.13 1.85 11.36
C VAL A 153 -14.03 1.86 12.58
N ALA A 154 -14.31 3.04 13.11
CA ALA A 154 -15.14 3.20 14.32
C ALA A 154 -14.76 2.23 15.46
N GLY A 155 -13.47 2.10 15.74
CA GLY A 155 -12.92 1.22 16.77
C GLY A 155 -12.89 -0.27 16.41
N THR A 156 -13.44 -0.67 15.25
CA THR A 156 -13.44 -2.05 14.79
C THR A 156 -12.21 -2.32 13.89
N ARG A 157 -11.45 -3.38 14.19
CA ARG A 157 -10.27 -3.77 13.43
C ARG A 157 -10.61 -4.78 12.34
N TRP A 158 -10.10 -4.53 11.14
CA TRP A 158 -10.17 -5.44 9.99
C TRP A 158 -8.76 -5.80 9.56
N ALA A 159 -8.56 -7.06 9.20
CA ALA A 159 -7.38 -7.50 8.47
C ALA A 159 -7.60 -7.33 6.97
N VAL A 160 -6.60 -6.87 6.23
CA VAL A 160 -6.63 -6.81 4.77
C VAL A 160 -5.45 -7.59 4.23
N GLU A 161 -5.73 -8.50 3.30
CA GLU A 161 -4.79 -9.35 2.59
C GLU A 161 -4.83 -9.02 1.10
N LEU A 162 -3.69 -8.69 0.52
CA LEU A 162 -3.53 -8.56 -0.91
C LEU A 162 -2.98 -9.87 -1.49
N GLU A 163 -3.83 -10.62 -2.18
CA GLU A 163 -3.48 -11.93 -2.71
C GLU A 163 -3.47 -11.91 -4.24
N LEU A 164 -2.31 -11.79 -4.81
CA LEU A 164 -2.14 -11.71 -6.26
C LEU A 164 -2.07 -13.10 -6.91
N THR A 165 -1.71 -14.13 -6.12
CA THR A 165 -1.60 -15.54 -6.56
C THR A 165 -2.30 -16.46 -5.60
N VAL A 166 -2.85 -17.55 -6.12
CA VAL A 166 -3.44 -18.60 -5.29
C VAL A 166 -2.32 -19.41 -4.62
N LYS A 167 -2.36 -19.47 -3.30
CA LYS A 167 -1.47 -20.31 -2.49
C LYS A 167 -1.96 -21.76 -2.44
N SER A 168 -1.16 -22.67 -1.88
CA SER A 168 -1.59 -24.05 -1.64
C SER A 168 -2.72 -24.15 -0.60
N SER A 169 -3.53 -25.20 -0.71
CA SER A 169 -4.59 -25.52 0.27
C SER A 169 -4.03 -25.60 1.70
N ALA A 170 -2.89 -26.25 1.90
CA ALA A 170 -2.21 -26.32 3.20
C ALA A 170 -1.89 -24.93 3.77
N ARG A 171 -1.49 -23.99 2.91
CA ARG A 171 -1.21 -22.61 3.33
C ARG A 171 -2.47 -21.87 3.75
N TYR A 172 -3.59 -22.06 3.04
CA TYR A 172 -4.87 -21.48 3.45
C TYR A 172 -5.39 -22.05 4.77
N ARG A 173 -5.18 -23.34 5.02
CA ARG A 173 -5.48 -23.96 6.34
C ARG A 173 -4.73 -23.25 7.47
N GLN A 174 -3.42 -23.02 7.29
CA GLN A 174 -2.60 -22.30 8.27
C GLN A 174 -3.09 -20.86 8.49
N ILE A 175 -3.47 -20.16 7.41
CA ILE A 175 -3.99 -18.80 7.48
C ILE A 175 -5.30 -18.77 8.29
N LEU A 176 -6.22 -19.67 8.02
CA LEU A 176 -7.47 -19.79 8.76
C LEU A 176 -7.23 -20.05 10.24
N ALA A 177 -6.40 -21.06 10.56
CA ALA A 177 -6.06 -21.37 11.94
C ALA A 177 -5.48 -20.17 12.69
N SER A 178 -4.63 -19.40 12.02
CA SER A 178 -4.05 -18.18 12.60
C SER A 178 -5.11 -17.11 12.89
N TYR A 179 -6.07 -16.89 11.98
CA TYR A 179 -7.15 -15.92 12.21
C TYR A 179 -8.17 -16.40 13.27
N GLN A 180 -8.39 -17.71 13.40
CA GLN A 180 -9.24 -18.28 14.46
C GLN A 180 -8.66 -18.04 15.86
N VAL A 181 -7.34 -18.13 16.00
CA VAL A 181 -6.64 -17.88 17.27
C VAL A 181 -6.57 -16.38 17.60
N GLN A 182 -6.37 -15.54 16.58
CA GLN A 182 -6.12 -14.11 16.78
C GLN A 182 -7.36 -13.27 17.10
N ASN A 183 -8.50 -13.69 17.12
CA ASN A 183 -9.79 -13.03 17.48
C ASN A 183 -9.85 -11.47 17.49
N ASP A 184 -8.76 -10.80 17.03
CA ASP A 184 -8.57 -9.36 17.05
C ASP A 184 -9.25 -8.64 15.87
N TYR A 185 -9.57 -9.41 14.83
CA TYR A 185 -10.12 -8.86 13.60
C TYR A 185 -11.58 -9.29 13.43
N LYS A 186 -12.47 -8.33 13.31
CA LYS A 186 -13.89 -8.59 13.05
C LYS A 186 -14.20 -8.92 11.59
N ARG A 187 -13.29 -8.58 10.68
CA ARG A 187 -13.38 -8.89 9.24
C ARG A 187 -12.01 -9.14 8.65
N VAL A 188 -11.96 -9.97 7.62
CA VAL A 188 -10.79 -10.21 6.78
C VAL A 188 -11.18 -9.89 5.35
N LEU A 189 -10.63 -8.81 4.81
CA LEU A 189 -10.83 -8.39 3.42
C LEU A 189 -9.70 -8.95 2.56
N TYR A 190 -10.03 -9.82 1.63
CA TYR A 190 -9.14 -10.25 0.56
C TYR A 190 -9.31 -9.35 -0.66
N VAL A 191 -8.27 -8.61 -1.02
CA VAL A 191 -8.15 -7.94 -2.30
C VAL A 191 -7.33 -8.87 -3.20
N VAL A 192 -7.94 -9.36 -4.27
CA VAL A 192 -7.36 -10.43 -5.09
C VAL A 192 -7.10 -9.98 -6.53
N GLY A 193 -6.12 -10.61 -7.18
CA GLY A 193 -5.70 -10.22 -8.53
C GLY A 193 -6.82 -10.26 -9.58
N SER A 194 -7.79 -11.19 -9.45
CA SER A 194 -8.93 -11.31 -10.36
C SER A 194 -10.15 -11.95 -9.70
N ALA A 195 -11.32 -11.82 -10.30
CA ALA A 195 -12.54 -12.50 -9.87
C ALA A 195 -12.38 -14.03 -9.86
N ALA A 196 -11.67 -14.61 -10.84
CA ALA A 196 -11.38 -16.04 -10.87
C ALA A 196 -10.50 -16.49 -9.69
N THR A 197 -9.54 -15.65 -9.29
CA THR A 197 -8.72 -15.86 -8.08
C THR A 197 -9.60 -15.84 -6.82
N ALA A 198 -10.55 -14.90 -6.72
CA ALA A 198 -11.49 -14.83 -5.60
C ALA A 198 -12.29 -16.14 -5.45
N VAL A 199 -12.82 -16.68 -6.54
CA VAL A 199 -13.58 -17.94 -6.55
C VAL A 199 -12.72 -19.10 -6.04
N LYS A 200 -11.48 -19.23 -6.55
CA LYS A 200 -10.56 -20.30 -6.13
C LYS A 200 -10.20 -20.19 -4.66
N ILE A 201 -9.86 -19.01 -4.16
CA ILE A 201 -9.50 -18.81 -2.75
C ILE A 201 -10.71 -19.09 -1.85
N ARG A 202 -11.89 -18.58 -2.20
CA ARG A 202 -13.11 -18.83 -1.44
C ARG A 202 -13.41 -20.32 -1.31
N ARG A 203 -13.24 -21.10 -2.39
CA ARG A 203 -13.39 -22.56 -2.36
C ARG A 203 -12.39 -23.20 -1.41
N LEU A 204 -11.09 -22.87 -1.54
CA LEU A 204 -10.03 -23.43 -0.69
C LEU A 204 -10.20 -23.07 0.79
N LEU A 205 -10.67 -21.88 1.11
CA LEU A 205 -11.00 -21.49 2.48
C LEU A 205 -12.24 -22.28 2.98
N GLY A 206 -13.26 -22.43 2.14
CA GLY A 206 -14.48 -23.18 2.46
C GLY A 206 -14.22 -24.66 2.74
N GLU A 207 -13.24 -25.28 2.06
CA GLU A 207 -12.83 -26.67 2.29
C GLU A 207 -12.23 -26.91 3.69
N HIS A 208 -11.79 -25.85 4.37
CA HIS A 208 -11.14 -25.90 5.69
C HIS A 208 -12.00 -25.33 6.83
N LEU A 209 -13.17 -24.76 6.51
CA LEU A 209 -14.12 -24.29 7.51
C LEU A 209 -15.02 -25.46 7.91
N ALA A 210 -14.97 -25.84 9.20
CA ALA A 210 -15.89 -26.82 9.71
C ALA A 210 -17.33 -26.29 9.67
N PRO A 211 -18.34 -27.14 9.34
CA PRO A 211 -19.73 -26.70 9.27
C PRO A 211 -20.28 -26.14 10.58
N GLU A 212 -19.70 -26.53 11.71
CA GLU A 212 -20.14 -26.17 13.06
C GLU A 212 -19.27 -25.12 13.75
N ALA A 213 -18.36 -24.48 13.02
CA ALA A 213 -17.39 -23.59 13.63
C ALA A 213 -18.03 -22.27 14.10
N SER A 214 -17.53 -21.79 15.24
CA SER A 214 -17.81 -20.50 15.89
C SER A 214 -17.86 -19.30 14.96
N ALA A 215 -18.01 -18.07 15.44
CA ALA A 215 -18.12 -16.81 14.68
C ALA A 215 -17.09 -16.63 13.54
N PHE A 216 -15.93 -17.30 13.59
CA PHE A 216 -14.94 -17.42 12.51
C PHE A 216 -15.21 -18.58 11.53
N GLY A 217 -16.12 -19.49 11.86
CA GLY A 217 -16.48 -20.64 11.03
C GLY A 217 -17.39 -20.32 9.87
N SER A 218 -17.90 -19.10 9.78
CA SER A 218 -18.67 -18.68 8.62
C SER A 218 -17.79 -17.90 7.65
N LEU A 219 -17.87 -18.21 6.36
CA LEU A 219 -17.28 -17.37 5.28
C LEU A 219 -17.75 -15.91 5.34
N GLY A 220 -18.74 -15.57 6.16
CA GLY A 220 -19.26 -14.22 6.37
C GLY A 220 -18.24 -13.22 6.95
N VAL A 221 -17.21 -13.71 7.66
CA VAL A 221 -16.11 -12.85 8.14
C VAL A 221 -15.15 -12.48 6.99
N PHE A 222 -15.08 -13.29 5.93
CA PHE A 222 -14.21 -13.09 4.80
C PHE A 222 -14.94 -12.39 3.66
N THR A 223 -14.43 -11.24 3.26
CA THR A 223 -14.92 -10.49 2.11
C THR A 223 -13.88 -10.53 1.00
N PHE A 224 -14.32 -10.75 -0.25
CA PHE A 224 -13.45 -10.82 -1.42
C PHE A 224 -13.81 -9.72 -2.39
N ARG A 225 -12.80 -9.01 -2.90
CA ARG A 225 -12.92 -8.02 -3.96
C ARG A 225 -11.80 -8.24 -4.97
N SER A 226 -12.10 -8.21 -6.26
CA SER A 226 -11.04 -8.19 -7.26
C SER A 226 -10.33 -6.84 -7.22
N LEU A 227 -9.05 -6.82 -7.59
CA LEU A 227 -8.27 -5.61 -7.66
C LEU A 227 -8.86 -4.61 -8.66
N GLU A 228 -9.40 -5.11 -9.78
CA GLU A 228 -10.08 -4.31 -10.79
C GLU A 228 -11.34 -3.62 -10.23
N GLU A 229 -12.22 -4.37 -9.55
CA GLU A 229 -13.40 -3.79 -8.88
C GLU A 229 -13.01 -2.81 -7.79
N PHE A 230 -11.94 -3.10 -7.07
CA PHE A 230 -11.50 -2.31 -5.93
C PHE A 230 -10.87 -0.98 -6.35
N LEU A 231 -10.05 -0.99 -7.41
CA LEU A 231 -9.35 0.17 -7.95
C LEU A 231 -10.10 0.85 -9.11
N GLY A 232 -11.07 0.18 -9.73
CA GLY A 232 -11.74 0.62 -10.96
C GLY A 232 -12.44 1.98 -10.85
N ASP A 233 -12.85 2.37 -9.66
CA ASP A 233 -13.45 3.69 -9.41
C ASP A 233 -12.44 4.85 -9.57
N GLN A 234 -11.14 4.61 -9.38
CA GLN A 234 -10.11 5.63 -9.63
C GLN A 234 -9.82 5.86 -11.11
N ALA A 235 -9.82 4.81 -11.92
CA ALA A 235 -9.62 4.96 -13.36
C ALA A 235 -10.72 5.83 -13.98
N LYS A 236 -11.97 5.68 -13.52
CA LYS A 236 -13.11 6.50 -13.94
C LYS A 236 -13.05 7.94 -13.39
N ALA A 237 -12.58 8.15 -12.17
CA ALA A 237 -12.43 9.48 -11.59
C ALA A 237 -11.30 10.27 -12.26
N ASN A 238 -10.16 9.64 -12.53
CA ASN A 238 -9.02 10.26 -13.20
C ASN A 238 -9.34 10.60 -14.67
N SER A 239 -10.11 9.76 -15.38
CA SER A 239 -10.53 10.05 -16.77
C SER A 239 -11.48 11.25 -16.86
N LYS A 240 -12.35 11.47 -15.86
CA LYS A 240 -13.23 12.64 -15.82
C LYS A 240 -12.46 13.94 -15.59
N VAL A 241 -11.45 13.94 -14.74
CA VAL A 241 -10.61 15.12 -14.46
C VAL A 241 -9.81 15.53 -15.69
N THR A 242 -9.26 14.57 -16.43
CA THR A 242 -8.50 14.83 -17.66
C THR A 242 -9.38 15.40 -18.76
N ASN A 243 -10.61 14.91 -18.94
CA ASN A 243 -11.55 15.43 -19.95
C ASN A 243 -12.04 16.85 -19.62
N THR A 244 -12.20 17.20 -18.36
CA THR A 244 -12.64 18.55 -17.96
C THR A 244 -11.53 19.58 -18.21
N GLN A 245 -10.26 19.23 -18.00
CA GLN A 245 -9.14 20.13 -18.32
C GLN A 245 -8.93 20.34 -19.82
N THR A 246 -9.19 19.33 -20.64
CA THR A 246 -9.07 19.45 -22.10
C THR A 246 -10.17 20.33 -22.70
N GLN A 247 -11.38 20.36 -22.13
CA GLN A 247 -12.46 21.24 -22.59
C GLN A 247 -12.26 22.71 -22.21
N ILE A 248 -11.58 22.99 -21.11
CA ILE A 248 -11.34 24.39 -20.70
C ILE A 248 -10.23 25.06 -21.54
N LEU A 249 -9.29 24.30 -22.06
CA LEU A 249 -8.20 24.81 -22.89
C LEU A 249 -8.50 24.87 -24.39
N GLY A 250 -9.64 24.35 -24.84
CA GLY A 250 -10.09 24.35 -26.24
C GLY A 250 -11.11 25.43 -26.60
N GLY A 251 -11.48 26.31 -25.67
CA GLY A 251 -12.58 27.26 -25.83
C GLY A 251 -12.22 28.71 -26.16
N GLU A 252 -10.93 29.04 -26.32
CA GLU A 252 -10.51 30.41 -26.67
C GLU A 252 -9.73 30.43 -27.99
N ASN A 253 -10.40 30.24 -29.11
CA ASN A 253 -9.98 30.70 -30.43
C ASN A 253 -11.16 30.58 -31.42
N GLN A 254 -12.06 31.53 -31.38
CA GLN A 254 -12.86 31.99 -32.52
C GLN A 254 -13.05 33.52 -32.42
#